data_81ea46abe5fe4e83955245406b892b4a
#
_entry.id   81ea46abe5fe4e83955245406b892b4a
#
_cell.length_a   1.000
_cell.length_b   1.000
_cell.length_c   1.000
_cell.angle_alpha   90.00
_cell.angle_beta   90.00
_cell.angle_gamma   90.00
#
_symmetry.space_group_name_H-M   'P 1'
#
loop_
_entity.id
_entity.type
_entity.pdbx_description
1 polymer ?
#
loop_
_entity_poly.entity_id
_entity_poly.type
_entity_poly.pdbx_seq_one_letter_code
_entity_poly.pdbx_strand_id
1 'polypeptide(L)'
;SAASDVYKRQSLIRKGLAYVDEQTVEEIRAQRGNVNVPGQESPYRNRSVEENLARFQAMKNGEIPEGRAILRARIDMASSNMNMRDPVLYRIMFAEHHNTGSSWCIYPMYDFAHPLEDAYEHITHSLCTLEFENHRPLYDWVIENCPVPARPRQTEFARLNLTYTVMSKRKLLQLVQEGHVSGWDDPRMPTVSGMRRRGYTPAAIRNFCHTIGITKFNGFTDVALLEYSVREDLNANAPRRMAVLNPLKVTI
;
A
#
# COMPACT_ATOMS: atom_id res chain seq x y z
N SER A 1 3.03 -13.56 13.08
CA SER A 1 1.76 -13.25 13.79
C SER A 1 1.97 -12.08 14.75
N ALA A 2 0.90 -11.36 15.06
CA ALA A 2 0.95 -10.18 15.97
C ALA A 2 1.69 -10.46 17.30
N ALA A 3 1.67 -11.68 17.83
CA ALA A 3 2.36 -12.07 19.07
C ALA A 3 3.90 -12.05 18.92
N SER A 4 4.44 -12.48 17.79
CA SER A 4 5.89 -12.46 17.53
C SER A 4 6.40 -11.02 17.35
N ASP A 5 5.53 -10.13 16.89
CA ASP A 5 5.87 -8.72 16.66
C ASP A 5 6.01 -7.93 17.96
N VAL A 6 5.30 -8.31 19.05
CA VAL A 6 5.44 -7.67 20.36
C VAL A 6 6.88 -7.78 20.91
N TYR A 7 7.51 -8.94 20.76
CA TYR A 7 8.90 -9.17 21.21
C TYR A 7 9.90 -8.27 20.48
N LYS A 8 9.67 -8.01 19.20
CA LYS A 8 10.58 -7.23 18.35
C LYS A 8 10.52 -5.74 18.61
N ARG A 9 9.36 -5.24 19.00
CA ARG A 9 9.13 -3.83 19.35
C ARG A 9 9.84 -3.45 20.62
N GLN A 10 9.77 -4.33 21.62
CA GLN A 10 10.57 -4.17 22.84
C GLN A 10 12.06 -4.19 22.53
N SER A 11 12.51 -4.88 21.47
CA SER A 11 13.91 -4.85 21.03
C SER A 11 14.33 -3.45 20.59
N LEU A 12 13.51 -2.72 19.81
CA LEU A 12 13.83 -1.33 19.41
C LEU A 12 13.86 -0.40 20.62
N ILE A 13 12.89 -0.52 21.53
CA ILE A 13 12.88 0.28 22.77
C ILE A 13 14.14 -0.02 23.61
N ARG A 14 14.49 -1.31 23.80
CA ARG A 14 15.69 -1.74 24.54
C ARG A 14 17.00 -1.23 23.93
N LYS A 15 17.03 -1.06 22.61
CA LYS A 15 18.16 -0.49 21.88
C LYS A 15 18.19 1.05 21.92
N GLY A 16 17.17 1.70 22.51
CA GLY A 16 17.02 3.16 22.48
C GLY A 16 16.63 3.73 21.12
N LEU A 17 16.12 2.86 20.21
CA LEU A 17 15.72 3.19 18.84
C LEU A 17 14.23 3.44 18.67
N ALA A 18 13.45 3.36 19.74
CA ALA A 18 12.02 3.72 19.73
C ALA A 18 11.62 4.28 21.09
N TYR A 19 10.64 5.16 21.09
CA TYR A 19 10.09 5.79 22.27
C TYR A 19 8.57 5.98 22.16
N VAL A 20 7.90 6.03 23.31
CA VAL A 20 6.47 6.33 23.40
C VAL A 20 6.32 7.85 23.44
N ASP A 21 5.57 8.38 22.47
CA ASP A 21 5.23 9.79 22.35
C ASP A 21 3.78 10.00 22.77
N GLU A 22 3.56 10.91 23.72
CA GLU A 22 2.24 11.23 24.28
C GLU A 22 1.74 12.60 23.82
N GLN A 23 2.34 13.15 22.76
CA GLN A 23 1.86 14.37 22.11
C GLN A 23 0.60 14.11 21.29
N THR A 24 -0.22 15.15 21.14
CA THR A 24 -1.35 15.14 20.23
C THR A 24 -0.91 15.11 18.76
N VAL A 25 -1.82 14.74 17.87
CA VAL A 25 -1.56 14.74 16.43
C VAL A 25 -1.18 16.14 15.92
N GLU A 26 -1.81 17.19 16.49
CA GLU A 26 -1.56 18.58 16.16
C GLU A 26 -0.15 19.01 16.56
N GLU A 27 0.29 18.67 17.77
CA GLU A 27 1.66 18.95 18.26
C GLU A 27 2.71 18.24 17.40
N ILE A 28 2.49 16.95 17.09
CA ILE A 28 3.40 16.19 16.23
C ILE A 28 3.49 16.80 14.83
N ARG A 29 2.36 17.22 14.26
CA ARG A 29 2.34 17.90 12.95
C ARG A 29 3.09 19.21 12.97
N ALA A 30 2.90 20.02 14.00
CA ALA A 30 3.59 21.30 14.16
C ALA A 30 5.10 21.12 14.28
N GLN A 31 5.55 20.08 15.01
CA GLN A 31 6.96 19.80 15.26
C GLN A 31 7.66 19.06 14.10
N ARG A 32 6.91 18.34 13.25
CA ARG A 32 7.51 17.56 12.17
C ARG A 32 8.26 18.40 11.13
N GLY A 33 7.95 19.70 11.05
CA GLY A 33 8.50 20.60 10.05
C GLY A 33 7.99 20.31 8.64
N ASN A 34 8.74 20.74 7.63
CA ASN A 34 8.44 20.51 6.22
C ASN A 34 9.72 20.29 5.43
N VAL A 35 9.64 20.18 4.10
CA VAL A 35 10.80 19.90 3.23
C VAL A 35 11.95 20.91 3.44
N ASN A 36 11.61 22.19 3.73
CA ASN A 36 12.57 23.28 3.88
C ASN A 36 12.94 23.56 5.34
N VAL A 37 12.19 23.03 6.30
CA VAL A 37 12.37 23.31 7.73
C VAL A 37 12.52 21.98 8.46
N PRO A 38 13.65 21.78 9.16
CA PRO A 38 13.86 20.61 10.02
C PRO A 38 12.76 20.45 11.06
N GLY A 39 12.50 19.22 11.45
CA GLY A 39 11.60 18.94 12.56
C GLY A 39 12.26 19.23 13.90
N GLN A 40 11.42 19.36 14.93
CA GLN A 40 11.82 19.50 16.32
C GLN A 40 11.66 18.17 17.06
N GLU A 41 12.54 17.88 17.99
CA GLU A 41 12.44 16.67 18.81
C GLU A 41 11.24 16.74 19.76
N SER A 42 10.57 15.60 19.94
CA SER A 42 9.53 15.45 20.95
C SER A 42 10.14 15.56 22.36
N PRO A 43 9.45 16.16 23.33
CA PRO A 43 9.89 16.15 24.73
C PRO A 43 10.02 14.75 25.31
N TYR A 44 9.37 13.77 24.72
CA TYR A 44 9.42 12.36 25.14
C TYR A 44 10.53 11.55 24.48
N ARG A 45 11.23 12.11 23.50
CA ARG A 45 12.26 11.41 22.71
C ARG A 45 13.41 10.85 23.53
N ASN A 46 13.75 11.53 24.63
CA ASN A 46 14.88 11.19 25.50
C ASN A 46 14.45 10.51 26.81
N ARG A 47 13.19 10.00 26.87
CA ARG A 47 12.69 9.20 27.98
C ARG A 47 13.53 7.92 28.15
N SER A 48 13.72 7.45 29.38
CA SER A 48 14.49 6.24 29.66
C SER A 48 13.90 4.99 28.99
N VAL A 49 14.71 3.96 28.82
CA VAL A 49 14.26 2.67 28.25
C VAL A 49 13.19 2.05 29.12
N GLU A 50 13.36 2.09 30.43
CA GLU A 50 12.46 1.52 31.43
C GLU A 50 11.08 2.18 31.37
N GLU A 51 11.03 3.51 31.33
CA GLU A 51 9.80 4.27 31.20
C GLU A 51 9.08 3.99 29.87
N ASN A 52 9.83 3.94 28.77
CA ASN A 52 9.27 3.61 27.45
C ASN A 52 8.68 2.19 27.41
N LEU A 53 9.33 1.20 28.04
CA LEU A 53 8.82 -0.15 28.14
C LEU A 53 7.53 -0.20 28.98
N ALA A 54 7.50 0.51 30.11
CA ALA A 54 6.30 0.59 30.95
C ALA A 54 5.13 1.25 30.21
N ARG A 55 5.38 2.37 29.53
CA ARG A 55 4.36 3.08 28.72
C ARG A 55 3.86 2.23 27.53
N PHE A 56 4.77 1.55 26.86
CA PHE A 56 4.39 0.66 25.77
C PHE A 56 3.55 -0.53 26.27
N GLN A 57 3.86 -1.06 27.46
CA GLN A 57 3.04 -2.09 28.09
C GLN A 57 1.63 -1.57 28.45
N ALA A 58 1.54 -0.34 28.97
CA ALA A 58 0.25 0.31 29.23
C ALA A 58 -0.57 0.53 27.95
N MET A 59 0.06 0.93 26.84
CA MET A 59 -0.60 0.97 25.52
C MET A 59 -1.19 -0.39 25.15
N LYS A 60 -0.40 -1.46 25.30
CA LYS A 60 -0.80 -2.84 24.95
C LYS A 60 -1.93 -3.35 25.83
N ASN A 61 -1.95 -2.98 27.09
CA ASN A 61 -2.99 -3.39 28.06
C ASN A 61 -4.30 -2.60 27.87
N GLY A 62 -4.33 -1.59 26.99
CA GLY A 62 -5.50 -0.73 26.80
C GLY A 62 -5.72 0.29 27.92
N GLU A 63 -4.70 0.55 28.73
CA GLU A 63 -4.75 1.52 29.84
C GLU A 63 -4.70 2.97 29.36
N ILE A 64 -4.24 3.18 28.12
CA ILE A 64 -4.11 4.51 27.50
C ILE A 64 -5.16 4.66 26.40
N PRO A 65 -5.96 5.73 26.41
CA PRO A 65 -6.98 5.97 25.38
C PRO A 65 -6.40 6.16 23.97
N GLU A 66 -7.23 5.92 22.94
CA GLU A 66 -6.90 6.21 21.55
C GLU A 66 -6.46 7.66 21.34
N GLY A 67 -5.43 7.85 20.50
CA GLY A 67 -4.90 9.17 20.18
C GLY A 67 -4.06 9.83 21.29
N ARG A 68 -3.84 9.16 22.42
CA ARG A 68 -3.11 9.72 23.58
C ARG A 68 -1.67 9.22 23.68
N ALA A 69 -1.31 8.17 22.96
CA ALA A 69 0.07 7.70 22.86
C ALA A 69 0.29 6.93 21.55
N ILE A 70 1.49 7.02 21.04
CA ILE A 70 2.00 6.28 19.87
C ILE A 70 3.42 5.81 20.14
N LEU A 71 3.86 4.74 19.48
CA LEU A 71 5.27 4.36 19.46
C LEU A 71 5.90 4.95 18.21
N ARG A 72 7.01 5.70 18.40
CA ARG A 72 7.80 6.29 17.31
C ARG A 72 9.18 5.67 17.22
N ALA A 73 9.71 5.53 16.01
CA ALA A 73 11.13 5.29 15.81
C ALA A 73 11.93 6.53 16.22
N ARG A 74 13.16 6.32 16.73
CA ARG A 74 14.13 7.38 17.02
C ARG A 74 15.19 7.35 15.94
N ILE A 75 15.04 8.20 14.91
CA ILE A 75 15.93 8.26 13.76
C ILE A 75 16.55 9.65 13.62
N ASP A 76 15.96 10.56 12.86
CA ASP A 76 16.51 11.87 12.58
C ASP A 76 15.41 12.90 12.26
N MET A 77 15.15 13.81 13.18
CA MET A 77 14.15 14.87 12.97
C MET A 77 14.59 15.94 11.97
N ALA A 78 15.87 15.98 11.59
CA ALA A 78 16.41 16.92 10.59
C ALA A 78 16.48 16.30 9.17
N SER A 79 16.13 15.02 9.01
CA SER A 79 16.21 14.34 7.73
C SER A 79 15.44 15.09 6.61
N SER A 80 16.03 15.18 5.42
CA SER A 80 15.35 15.67 4.23
C SER A 80 14.17 14.76 3.80
N ASN A 81 14.27 13.46 4.11
CA ASN A 81 13.20 12.51 3.92
C ASN A 81 12.23 12.55 5.11
N MET A 82 11.02 13.06 4.87
CA MET A 82 10.00 13.19 5.90
C MET A 82 9.61 11.86 6.55
N ASN A 83 9.79 10.72 5.86
CA ASN A 83 9.50 9.39 6.39
C ASN A 83 10.55 8.92 7.42
N MET A 84 11.70 9.59 7.50
CA MET A 84 12.77 9.30 8.46
C MET A 84 12.71 10.20 9.70
N ARG A 85 11.77 11.17 9.76
CA ARG A 85 11.60 12.07 10.92
C ARG A 85 10.77 11.40 12.00
N ASP A 86 11.41 10.53 12.76
CA ASP A 86 10.83 9.77 13.87
C ASP A 86 9.41 9.24 13.53
N PRO A 87 9.29 8.35 12.53
CA PRO A 87 7.99 7.87 12.06
C PRO A 87 7.26 7.05 13.12
N VAL A 88 5.92 7.05 13.02
CA VAL A 88 5.06 6.24 13.88
C VAL A 88 5.18 4.78 13.51
N LEU A 89 5.49 3.93 14.49
CA LEU A 89 5.55 2.48 14.35
C LEU A 89 4.25 1.80 14.78
N TYR A 90 3.63 2.30 15.86
CA TYR A 90 2.40 1.78 16.45
C TYR A 90 1.46 2.86 16.90
N ARG A 91 0.16 2.60 16.75
CA ARG A 91 -0.92 3.39 17.31
C ARG A 91 -1.86 2.56 18.16
N ILE A 92 -2.56 3.19 19.09
CA ILE A 92 -3.69 2.62 19.81
C ILE A 92 -4.93 2.73 18.93
N MET A 93 -5.71 1.65 18.84
CA MET A 93 -6.99 1.63 18.14
C MET A 93 -7.88 0.56 18.77
N PHE A 94 -8.99 0.96 19.36
CA PHE A 94 -10.00 0.05 19.91
C PHE A 94 -11.00 -0.31 18.80
N ALA A 95 -10.67 -1.36 18.05
CA ALA A 95 -11.51 -1.87 16.98
C ALA A 95 -11.58 -3.40 17.01
N GLU A 96 -12.73 -3.95 16.69
CA GLU A 96 -12.90 -5.38 16.52
C GLU A 96 -12.24 -5.82 15.20
N HIS A 97 -11.33 -6.79 15.28
CA HIS A 97 -10.64 -7.35 14.13
C HIS A 97 -11.22 -8.72 13.79
N HIS A 98 -11.50 -8.98 12.50
CA HIS A 98 -12.18 -10.17 12.01
C HIS A 98 -11.56 -11.52 12.43
N ASN A 99 -10.25 -11.58 12.71
CA ASN A 99 -9.56 -12.79 13.15
C ASN A 99 -9.33 -12.85 14.67
N THR A 100 -9.12 -11.71 15.33
CA THR A 100 -8.68 -11.64 16.72
C THR A 100 -9.69 -10.98 17.65
N GLY A 101 -10.83 -10.54 17.12
CA GLY A 101 -11.84 -9.80 17.89
C GLY A 101 -11.21 -8.56 18.55
N SER A 102 -11.51 -8.35 19.81
CA SER A 102 -11.01 -7.22 20.62
C SER A 102 -9.76 -7.56 21.44
N SER A 103 -9.03 -8.65 21.10
CA SER A 103 -7.84 -9.10 21.85
C SER A 103 -6.65 -8.15 21.75
N TRP A 104 -6.65 -7.23 20.81
CA TRP A 104 -5.58 -6.27 20.54
C TRP A 104 -6.13 -4.87 20.47
N CYS A 105 -5.39 -3.93 21.04
CA CYS A 105 -5.70 -2.49 20.99
C CYS A 105 -4.54 -1.63 20.46
N ILE A 106 -3.43 -2.26 20.04
CA ILE A 106 -2.32 -1.57 19.38
C ILE A 106 -2.05 -2.20 18.02
N TYR A 107 -1.90 -1.37 17.01
CA TYR A 107 -1.74 -1.79 15.61
C TYR A 107 -0.50 -1.15 14.98
N PRO A 108 0.30 -1.94 14.23
CA PRO A 108 1.45 -1.41 13.53
C PRO A 108 1.01 -0.48 12.38
N MET A 109 1.84 0.49 12.09
CA MET A 109 1.74 1.24 10.85
C MET A 109 2.31 0.42 9.69
N TYR A 110 1.84 0.70 8.48
CA TYR A 110 2.23 -0.03 7.26
C TYR A 110 3.75 -0.14 7.08
N ASP A 111 4.46 0.97 7.22
CA ASP A 111 5.91 1.02 7.01
C ASP A 111 6.72 0.17 8.02
N PHE A 112 6.10 -0.21 9.13
CA PHE A 112 6.70 -1.11 10.10
C PHE A 112 6.24 -2.57 9.92
N ALA A 113 4.98 -2.79 9.57
CA ALA A 113 4.42 -4.12 9.38
C ALA A 113 5.01 -4.80 8.13
N HIS A 114 4.99 -4.12 6.98
CA HIS A 114 5.41 -4.68 5.69
C HIS A 114 6.82 -5.30 5.70
N PRO A 115 7.90 -4.60 6.11
CA PRO A 115 9.23 -5.21 6.13
C PRO A 115 9.32 -6.43 7.06
N LEU A 116 8.62 -6.40 8.20
CA LEU A 116 8.65 -7.50 9.15
C LEU A 116 7.87 -8.72 8.65
N GLU A 117 6.70 -8.53 8.08
CA GLU A 117 5.89 -9.62 7.51
C GLU A 117 6.65 -10.29 6.38
N ASP A 118 7.17 -9.53 5.43
CA ASP A 118 7.97 -10.06 4.34
C ASP A 118 9.21 -10.83 4.83
N ALA A 119 9.91 -10.31 5.84
CA ALA A 119 11.06 -10.99 6.41
C ALA A 119 10.69 -12.32 7.08
N TYR A 120 9.52 -12.39 7.76
CA TYR A 120 9.04 -13.62 8.41
C TYR A 120 8.51 -14.66 7.44
N GLU A 121 7.96 -14.20 6.33
CA GLU A 121 7.50 -15.07 5.24
C GLU A 121 8.64 -15.48 4.29
N HIS A 122 9.89 -15.06 4.61
CA HIS A 122 11.07 -15.35 3.79
C HIS A 122 10.95 -14.81 2.35
N ILE A 123 10.23 -13.71 2.17
CA ILE A 123 10.17 -13.00 0.89
C ILE A 123 11.55 -12.44 0.57
N THR A 124 11.99 -12.56 -0.66
CA THR A 124 13.27 -12.03 -1.13
C THR A 124 13.15 -10.66 -1.78
N HIS A 125 12.02 -10.42 -2.48
CA HIS A 125 11.75 -9.20 -3.23
C HIS A 125 10.38 -8.66 -2.85
N SER A 126 10.35 -7.53 -2.13
CA SER A 126 9.16 -6.80 -1.75
C SER A 126 8.82 -5.82 -2.87
N LEU A 127 7.80 -6.13 -3.67
CA LEU A 127 7.42 -5.32 -4.83
C LEU A 127 6.32 -4.33 -4.46
N CYS A 128 6.50 -3.06 -4.82
CA CYS A 128 5.52 -2.01 -4.57
C CYS A 128 5.51 -0.95 -5.68
N THR A 129 4.66 0.06 -5.55
CA THR A 129 4.58 1.17 -6.48
C THR A 129 5.57 2.28 -6.14
N LEU A 130 5.92 3.14 -7.11
CA LEU A 130 6.89 4.24 -6.96
C LEU A 130 6.53 5.25 -5.87
N GLU A 131 5.29 5.32 -5.43
CA GLU A 131 4.88 6.16 -4.30
C GLU A 131 5.57 5.77 -2.99
N PHE A 132 6.10 4.54 -2.89
CA PHE A 132 6.85 4.03 -1.74
C PHE A 132 8.38 4.18 -1.88
N GLU A 133 8.90 4.80 -2.93
CA GLU A 133 10.34 4.97 -3.11
C GLU A 133 10.98 5.73 -1.93
N ASN A 134 10.34 6.80 -1.46
CA ASN A 134 10.78 7.56 -0.30
C ASN A 134 10.58 6.82 1.04
N HIS A 135 9.82 5.72 1.06
CA HIS A 135 9.63 4.86 2.23
C HIS A 135 10.72 3.78 2.35
N ARG A 136 11.44 3.45 1.26
CA ARG A 136 12.48 2.41 1.25
C ARG A 136 13.56 2.62 2.31
N PRO A 137 14.08 3.84 2.59
CA PRO A 137 15.03 4.03 3.68
C PRO A 137 14.50 3.60 5.05
N LEU A 138 13.19 3.80 5.31
CA LEU A 138 12.55 3.33 6.54
C LEU A 138 12.39 1.79 6.53
N TYR A 139 12.03 1.20 5.40
CA TYR A 139 11.98 -0.25 5.21
C TYR A 139 13.33 -0.89 5.55
N ASP A 140 14.42 -0.37 4.97
CA ASP A 140 15.79 -0.86 5.21
C ASP A 140 16.18 -0.68 6.68
N TRP A 141 15.86 0.47 7.28
CA TRP A 141 16.12 0.74 8.69
C TRP A 141 15.43 -0.28 9.62
N VAL A 142 14.18 -0.67 9.32
CA VAL A 142 13.45 -1.69 10.10
C VAL A 142 14.14 -3.05 9.99
N ILE A 143 14.52 -3.47 8.77
CA ILE A 143 15.22 -4.76 8.54
C ILE A 143 16.58 -4.81 9.23
N GLU A 144 17.29 -3.69 9.29
CA GLU A 144 18.62 -3.59 9.94
C GLU A 144 18.53 -3.65 11.45
N ASN A 145 17.50 -3.03 12.04
CA ASN A 145 17.41 -2.83 13.48
C ASN A 145 16.53 -3.85 14.21
N CYS A 146 15.67 -4.57 13.51
CA CYS A 146 14.85 -5.63 14.08
C CYS A 146 15.50 -7.02 13.90
N PRO A 147 15.30 -7.94 14.88
CA PRO A 147 15.73 -9.33 14.71
C PRO A 147 14.78 -10.03 13.74
N VAL A 148 15.23 -10.23 12.52
CA VAL A 148 14.45 -10.85 11.43
C VAL A 148 15.16 -12.09 10.87
N PRO A 149 14.41 -13.13 10.42
CA PRO A 149 14.99 -14.36 9.89
C PRO A 149 15.51 -14.23 8.45
N ALA A 150 15.01 -13.25 7.69
CA ALA A 150 15.40 -12.98 6.31
C ALA A 150 15.56 -11.47 6.08
N ARG A 151 16.25 -11.10 5.00
CA ARG A 151 16.48 -9.71 4.62
C ARG A 151 15.89 -9.44 3.23
N PRO A 152 14.59 -9.23 3.12
CA PRO A 152 13.95 -8.86 1.86
C PRO A 152 14.45 -7.50 1.36
N ARG A 153 14.31 -7.28 0.06
CA ARG A 153 14.68 -6.02 -0.59
C ARG A 153 13.46 -5.40 -1.25
N GLN A 154 13.13 -4.18 -0.87
CA GLN A 154 12.07 -3.41 -1.51
C GLN A 154 12.50 -2.95 -2.91
N THR A 155 11.62 -3.14 -3.88
CA THR A 155 11.81 -2.69 -5.26
C THR A 155 10.50 -2.08 -5.78
N GLU A 156 10.56 -0.85 -6.22
CA GLU A 156 9.42 -0.07 -6.66
C GLU A 156 9.31 -0.06 -8.19
N PHE A 157 8.07 -0.05 -8.67
CA PHE A 157 7.75 0.05 -10.08
C PHE A 157 6.68 1.10 -10.34
N ALA A 158 6.72 1.69 -11.54
CA ALA A 158 5.70 2.62 -11.99
C ALA A 158 4.34 1.94 -12.11
N ARG A 159 3.29 2.68 -11.76
CA ARG A 159 1.93 2.26 -12.02
C ARG A 159 1.63 2.39 -13.51
N LEU A 160 0.92 1.41 -14.09
CA LEU A 160 0.34 1.56 -15.41
C LEU A 160 -0.75 2.63 -15.40
N ASN A 161 -0.57 3.69 -16.18
CA ASN A 161 -1.59 4.68 -16.46
C ASN A 161 -1.96 4.62 -17.93
N LEU A 162 -3.24 4.42 -18.22
CA LEU A 162 -3.79 4.43 -19.58
C LEU A 162 -4.39 5.81 -19.89
N THR A 163 -4.19 6.27 -21.12
CA THR A 163 -4.91 7.44 -21.63
C THR A 163 -6.41 7.16 -21.66
N TYR A 164 -7.24 8.18 -21.52
CA TYR A 164 -8.72 8.09 -21.58
C TYR A 164 -9.34 7.08 -20.61
N THR A 165 -8.62 6.67 -19.56
CA THR A 165 -9.07 5.62 -18.63
C THR A 165 -9.00 6.10 -17.19
N VAL A 166 -10.10 5.98 -16.46
CA VAL A 166 -10.14 6.27 -15.03
C VAL A 166 -9.61 5.08 -14.25
N MET A 167 -8.44 5.23 -13.60
CA MET A 167 -7.77 4.18 -12.82
C MET A 167 -8.00 4.32 -11.30
N SER A 168 -8.83 5.25 -10.87
CA SER A 168 -9.10 5.51 -9.45
C SER A 168 -10.25 4.64 -8.94
N LYS A 169 -9.97 3.72 -7.99
CA LYS A 169 -11.00 2.91 -7.34
C LYS A 169 -12.13 3.76 -6.74
N ARG A 170 -11.80 4.89 -6.10
CA ARG A 170 -12.80 5.80 -5.49
C ARG A 170 -13.75 6.36 -6.51
N LYS A 171 -13.24 6.82 -7.67
CA LYS A 171 -14.08 7.34 -8.75
C LYS A 171 -14.92 6.24 -9.43
N LEU A 172 -14.36 5.05 -9.60
CA LEU A 172 -15.10 3.89 -10.13
C LEU A 172 -16.18 3.43 -9.16
N LEU A 173 -15.91 3.43 -7.85
CA LEU A 173 -16.92 3.14 -6.82
C LEU A 173 -18.09 4.12 -6.87
N GLN A 174 -17.81 5.41 -7.07
CA GLN A 174 -18.83 6.45 -7.22
C GLN A 174 -19.78 6.13 -8.40
N LEU A 175 -19.23 5.73 -9.55
CA LEU A 175 -20.06 5.32 -10.71
C LEU A 175 -21.02 4.17 -10.39
N VAL A 176 -20.55 3.21 -9.57
CA VAL A 176 -21.38 2.07 -9.15
C VAL A 176 -22.46 2.53 -8.16
N GLN A 177 -22.07 3.33 -7.15
CA GLN A 177 -22.99 3.79 -6.09
C GLN A 177 -24.07 4.74 -6.61
N GLU A 178 -23.73 5.60 -7.56
CA GLU A 178 -24.68 6.53 -8.20
C GLU A 178 -25.51 5.87 -9.34
N GLY A 179 -25.29 4.58 -9.62
CA GLY A 179 -26.06 3.84 -10.62
C GLY A 179 -25.76 4.19 -12.08
N HIS A 180 -24.62 4.83 -12.36
CA HIS A 180 -24.18 5.14 -13.73
C HIS A 180 -23.75 3.89 -14.51
N VAL A 181 -23.35 2.84 -13.79
CA VAL A 181 -22.99 1.53 -14.32
C VAL A 181 -23.71 0.44 -13.53
N SER A 182 -23.91 -0.74 -14.14
CA SER A 182 -24.65 -1.86 -13.52
C SER A 182 -23.89 -2.55 -12.38
N GLY A 183 -22.58 -2.32 -12.28
CA GLY A 183 -21.71 -2.92 -11.26
C GLY A 183 -20.25 -2.90 -11.67
N TRP A 184 -19.41 -3.57 -10.90
CA TRP A 184 -17.97 -3.64 -11.14
C TRP A 184 -17.59 -4.44 -12.40
N ASP A 185 -18.50 -5.26 -12.89
CA ASP A 185 -18.35 -6.07 -14.10
C ASP A 185 -19.01 -5.45 -15.34
N ASP A 186 -19.53 -4.23 -15.23
CA ASP A 186 -20.08 -3.49 -16.39
C ASP A 186 -19.00 -3.39 -17.48
N PRO A 187 -19.33 -3.69 -18.76
CA PRO A 187 -18.36 -3.65 -19.87
C PRO A 187 -17.70 -2.29 -20.09
N ARG A 188 -18.28 -1.22 -19.55
CA ARG A 188 -17.70 0.14 -19.60
C ARG A 188 -16.63 0.37 -18.53
N MET A 189 -16.56 -0.51 -17.53
CA MET A 189 -15.61 -0.39 -16.42
C MET A 189 -14.24 -0.97 -16.80
N PRO A 190 -13.13 -0.27 -16.48
CA PRO A 190 -11.77 -0.75 -16.73
C PRO A 190 -11.29 -1.75 -15.65
N THR A 191 -12.18 -2.59 -15.19
CA THR A 191 -11.90 -3.71 -14.30
C THR A 191 -11.60 -4.97 -15.11
N VAL A 192 -10.90 -5.93 -14.54
CA VAL A 192 -10.68 -7.23 -15.21
C VAL A 192 -12.02 -7.90 -15.56
N SER A 193 -13.01 -7.82 -14.65
CA SER A 193 -14.35 -8.36 -14.90
C SER A 193 -15.08 -7.62 -16.01
N GLY A 194 -15.00 -6.30 -16.04
CA GLY A 194 -15.59 -5.48 -17.12
C GLY A 194 -14.93 -5.74 -18.47
N MET A 195 -13.62 -5.81 -18.53
CA MET A 195 -12.87 -6.15 -19.73
C MET A 195 -13.20 -7.56 -20.22
N ARG A 196 -13.32 -8.54 -19.32
CA ARG A 196 -13.74 -9.90 -19.67
C ARG A 196 -15.13 -9.92 -20.30
N ARG A 197 -16.11 -9.23 -19.74
CA ARG A 197 -17.46 -9.10 -20.31
C ARG A 197 -17.47 -8.37 -21.66
N ARG A 198 -16.58 -7.40 -21.82
CA ARG A 198 -16.40 -6.67 -23.09
C ARG A 198 -15.77 -7.53 -24.19
N GLY A 199 -15.19 -8.68 -23.85
CA GLY A 199 -14.57 -9.61 -24.81
C GLY A 199 -13.05 -9.55 -24.88
N TYR A 200 -12.39 -8.89 -23.92
CA TYR A 200 -10.93 -8.90 -23.79
C TYR A 200 -10.48 -10.27 -23.30
N THR A 201 -9.54 -10.88 -24.02
CA THR A 201 -9.00 -12.18 -23.64
C THR A 201 -7.84 -12.04 -22.65
N PRO A 202 -7.61 -13.05 -21.78
CA PRO A 202 -6.42 -13.05 -20.92
C PRO A 202 -5.10 -12.99 -21.70
N ALA A 203 -5.05 -13.60 -22.90
CA ALA A 203 -3.88 -13.57 -23.77
C ALA A 203 -3.57 -12.15 -24.25
N ALA A 204 -4.59 -11.42 -24.73
CA ALA A 204 -4.44 -10.04 -25.18
C ALA A 204 -3.93 -9.12 -24.06
N ILE A 205 -4.48 -9.25 -22.83
CA ILE A 205 -4.03 -8.44 -21.68
C ILE A 205 -2.57 -8.77 -21.33
N ARG A 206 -2.19 -10.05 -21.30
CA ARG A 206 -0.81 -10.46 -21.06
C ARG A 206 0.15 -9.95 -22.12
N ASN A 207 -0.21 -10.07 -23.40
CA ASN A 207 0.59 -9.57 -24.51
C ASN A 207 0.79 -8.06 -24.43
N PHE A 208 -0.27 -7.31 -24.09
CA PHE A 208 -0.15 -5.88 -23.82
C PHE A 208 0.83 -5.59 -22.69
N CYS A 209 0.72 -6.28 -21.55
CA CYS A 209 1.65 -6.10 -20.44
C CYS A 209 3.09 -6.44 -20.81
N HIS A 210 3.32 -7.47 -21.61
CA HIS A 210 4.65 -7.81 -22.13
C HIS A 210 5.20 -6.73 -23.07
N THR A 211 4.34 -6.16 -23.91
CA THR A 211 4.74 -5.12 -24.87
C THR A 211 5.17 -3.83 -24.18
N ILE A 212 4.44 -3.40 -23.15
CA ILE A 212 4.78 -2.18 -22.41
C ILE A 212 5.96 -2.40 -21.45
N GLY A 213 6.17 -3.64 -20.99
CA GLY A 213 7.18 -3.99 -20.01
C GLY A 213 6.97 -3.35 -18.64
N ILE A 214 8.01 -3.44 -17.80
CA ILE A 214 8.04 -2.82 -16.47
C ILE A 214 9.05 -1.67 -16.46
N THR A 215 8.74 -0.62 -15.72
CA THR A 215 9.58 0.59 -15.65
C THR A 215 9.53 1.20 -14.25
N LYS A 216 10.54 1.99 -13.92
CA LYS A 216 10.55 2.90 -12.75
C LYS A 216 10.21 4.34 -13.12
N PHE A 217 9.74 4.59 -14.32
CA PHE A 217 9.37 5.91 -14.79
C PHE A 217 7.85 6.03 -14.94
N ASN A 218 7.25 7.01 -14.26
CA ASN A 218 5.83 7.29 -14.38
C ASN A 218 5.52 7.92 -15.74
N GLY A 219 4.72 7.21 -16.53
CA GLY A 219 4.29 7.65 -17.86
C GLY A 219 2.84 7.27 -18.12
N PHE A 220 2.32 7.67 -19.27
CA PHE A 220 1.03 7.23 -19.80
C PHE A 220 1.25 6.32 -21.01
N THR A 221 0.52 5.23 -21.04
CA THR A 221 0.43 4.31 -22.18
C THR A 221 -0.87 4.60 -22.93
N ASP A 222 -0.79 4.71 -24.24
CA ASP A 222 -1.98 4.92 -25.07
C ASP A 222 -2.90 3.70 -24.98
N VAL A 223 -4.18 3.90 -24.71
CA VAL A 223 -5.19 2.85 -24.68
C VAL A 223 -5.31 2.13 -26.03
N ALA A 224 -4.98 2.81 -27.13
CA ALA A 224 -4.95 2.22 -28.47
C ALA A 224 -3.99 1.01 -28.56
N LEU A 225 -2.92 0.98 -27.78
CA LEU A 225 -2.00 -0.17 -27.73
C LEU A 225 -2.66 -1.40 -27.07
N LEU A 226 -3.45 -1.18 -26.01
CA LEU A 226 -4.26 -2.26 -25.40
C LEU A 226 -5.30 -2.77 -26.42
N GLU A 227 -6.01 -1.87 -27.10
CA GLU A 227 -7.00 -2.24 -28.13
C GLU A 227 -6.35 -2.95 -29.32
N TYR A 228 -5.15 -2.57 -29.70
CA TYR A 228 -4.37 -3.27 -30.72
C TYR A 228 -4.08 -4.72 -30.30
N SER A 229 -3.62 -4.93 -29.07
CA SER A 229 -3.34 -6.28 -28.56
C SER A 229 -4.60 -7.17 -28.53
N VAL A 230 -5.76 -6.56 -28.24
CA VAL A 230 -7.05 -7.27 -28.28
C VAL A 230 -7.42 -7.63 -29.72
N ARG A 231 -7.29 -6.70 -30.67
CA ARG A 231 -7.55 -6.97 -32.11
C ARG A 231 -6.67 -8.09 -32.67
N GLU A 232 -5.38 -8.06 -32.36
CA GLU A 232 -4.44 -9.10 -32.79
C GLU A 232 -4.85 -10.49 -32.31
N ASP A 233 -5.15 -10.62 -31.03
CA ASP A 233 -5.57 -11.91 -30.45
C ASP A 233 -6.92 -12.38 -31.03
N LEU A 234 -7.90 -11.49 -31.12
CA LEU A 234 -9.22 -11.85 -31.66
C LEU A 234 -9.16 -12.16 -33.16
N ASN A 235 -8.30 -11.48 -33.95
CA ASN A 235 -8.11 -11.80 -35.35
C ASN A 235 -7.53 -13.20 -35.56
N ALA A 236 -6.66 -13.65 -34.67
CA ALA A 236 -6.07 -14.98 -34.73
C ALA A 236 -7.02 -16.08 -34.24
N ASN A 237 -7.76 -15.82 -33.17
CA ASN A 237 -8.40 -16.89 -32.39
C ASN A 237 -9.95 -16.84 -32.34
N ALA A 238 -10.57 -15.68 -32.62
CA ALA A 238 -12.02 -15.55 -32.50
C ALA A 238 -12.76 -16.23 -33.67
N PRO A 239 -13.86 -16.94 -33.41
CA PRO A 239 -14.72 -17.48 -34.45
C PRO A 239 -15.34 -16.37 -35.31
N ARG A 240 -15.18 -16.48 -36.63
CA ARG A 240 -15.77 -15.52 -37.58
C ARG A 240 -17.16 -15.98 -37.98
N ARG A 241 -18.08 -15.03 -38.07
CA ARG A 241 -19.45 -15.26 -38.51
C ARG A 241 -19.82 -14.17 -39.50
N MET A 242 -20.57 -14.55 -40.53
CA MET A 242 -21.22 -13.62 -41.44
C MET A 242 -22.67 -13.47 -41.01
N ALA A 243 -23.17 -12.26 -40.98
CA ALA A 243 -24.57 -11.97 -40.72
C ALA A 243 -25.10 -10.98 -41.76
N VAL A 244 -26.29 -11.22 -42.27
CA VAL A 244 -26.99 -10.28 -43.13
C VAL A 244 -28.18 -9.73 -42.35
N LEU A 245 -28.08 -8.43 -42.02
CA LEU A 245 -29.17 -7.71 -41.37
C LEU A 245 -30.18 -7.32 -42.45
N ASN A 246 -31.44 -7.52 -42.31
CA ASN A 246 -32.50 -7.25 -43.31
C ASN A 246 -32.30 -8.01 -44.64
N PRO A 247 -32.28 -9.36 -44.62
CA PRO A 247 -32.12 -10.15 -45.84
C PRO A 247 -33.32 -10.01 -46.79
N LEU A 248 -33.04 -9.93 -48.10
CA LEU A 248 -34.10 -10.04 -49.09
C LEU A 248 -34.42 -11.53 -49.36
N LYS A 249 -35.72 -11.87 -49.34
CA LYS A 249 -36.14 -13.20 -49.75
C LYS A 249 -36.08 -13.30 -51.26
N VAL A 250 -35.25 -14.21 -51.79
CA VAL A 250 -35.19 -14.53 -53.21
C VAL A 250 -35.87 -15.88 -53.40
N THR A 251 -36.89 -15.92 -54.24
CA THR A 251 -37.55 -17.19 -54.66
C THR A 251 -37.04 -17.51 -56.08
N ILE A 252 -36.47 -18.69 -56.25
CA ILE A 252 -36.02 -19.22 -57.55
C ILE A 252 -37.09 -20.12 -58.13
#